data_f71e102b437a8c245a67f6052d7c73c4
#
_entry.id   f71e102b437a8c245a67f6052d7c73c4
#
_cell.length_a   1.000
_cell.length_b   1.000
_cell.length_c   1.000
_cell.angle_alpha   90.00
_cell.angle_beta   90.00
_cell.angle_gamma   90.00
#
_symmetry.space_group_name_H-M   'P 1'
#
loop_
_entity.id
_entity.type
_entity.pdbx_description
1 polymer ?
#
loop_
_entity_poly.entity_id
_entity_poly.type
_entity_poly.pdbx_seq_one_letter_code
_entity_poly.pdbx_strand_id
1 'polypeptide(L)'
;MSKVPPLPTEHVLPGDPPVAVALRRSPRARRLSLRVSGADGRATLTLPARLPLDRGLAFLREREGWLRRHLAATPAPLLPAFGATIPFEGAPLLLLPGPDSGVRLDGGALRLPADETRLPARLAAFLRAAARARLAEACDRHAAALGRPFRRLTLRDPRSRWGSCSSEGDLMFSWR
;
A
#
# COMPACT_ATOMS: atom_id res chain seq x y z
N MET A 1 -4.16 -37.85 12.31
CA MET A 1 -3.64 -36.49 12.06
C MET A 1 -4.82 -35.51 12.16
N SER A 2 -4.97 -34.82 13.28
CA SER A 2 -6.10 -33.89 13.46
C SER A 2 -6.01 -32.72 12.49
N LYS A 3 -7.02 -32.60 11.65
CA LYS A 3 -7.16 -31.52 10.68
C LYS A 3 -7.38 -30.22 11.48
N VAL A 4 -6.42 -29.28 11.40
CA VAL A 4 -6.57 -27.97 12.05
C VAL A 4 -7.79 -27.27 11.42
N PRO A 5 -8.77 -26.80 12.20
CA PRO A 5 -9.98 -26.16 11.67
C PRO A 5 -9.64 -24.94 10.80
N PRO A 6 -10.51 -24.57 9.85
CA PRO A 6 -10.33 -23.38 9.03
C PRO A 6 -10.22 -22.16 9.93
N LEU A 7 -9.30 -21.25 9.59
CA LEU A 7 -9.09 -20.01 10.30
C LEU A 7 -10.17 -19.00 9.87
N PRO A 8 -10.85 -18.28 10.79
CA PRO A 8 -11.63 -17.13 10.40
C PRO A 8 -10.74 -16.10 9.70
N THR A 9 -11.29 -15.35 8.79
CA THR A 9 -10.53 -14.34 8.03
C THR A 9 -10.15 -13.14 8.89
N GLU A 10 -10.94 -12.88 9.95
CA GLU A 10 -10.80 -11.70 10.80
C GLU A 10 -11.22 -12.03 12.25
N HIS A 11 -10.64 -11.29 13.18
CA HIS A 11 -11.04 -11.24 14.59
C HIS A 11 -11.18 -9.78 15.02
N VAL A 12 -12.27 -9.45 15.70
CA VAL A 12 -12.52 -8.11 16.22
C VAL A 12 -12.14 -8.08 17.69
N LEU A 13 -11.17 -7.26 18.06
CA LEU A 13 -10.88 -6.92 19.45
C LEU A 13 -11.92 -5.92 19.94
N PRO A 14 -12.63 -6.23 21.04
CA PRO A 14 -13.58 -5.29 21.64
C PRO A 14 -12.86 -4.05 22.20
N GLY A 15 -13.58 -2.95 22.33
CA GLY A 15 -13.08 -1.69 22.86
C GLY A 15 -13.60 -0.50 22.05
N ASP A 16 -13.18 0.70 22.42
CA ASP A 16 -13.58 1.94 21.76
C ASP A 16 -12.32 2.64 21.18
N PRO A 17 -12.18 2.69 19.85
CA PRO A 17 -12.97 1.93 18.87
C PRO A 17 -12.62 0.42 18.85
N PRO A 18 -13.54 -0.44 18.33
CA PRO A 18 -13.20 -1.84 18.09
C PRO A 18 -12.14 -1.97 17.00
N VAL A 19 -11.25 -2.96 17.14
CA VAL A 19 -10.14 -3.15 16.20
C VAL A 19 -10.28 -4.46 15.45
N ALA A 20 -10.47 -4.36 14.13
CA ALA A 20 -10.48 -5.49 13.22
C ALA A 20 -9.04 -5.95 12.92
N VAL A 21 -8.76 -7.24 13.11
CA VAL A 21 -7.46 -7.86 12.86
C VAL A 21 -7.62 -9.01 11.89
N ALA A 22 -7.04 -8.88 10.71
CA ALA A 22 -7.01 -9.95 9.73
C ALA A 22 -6.18 -11.13 10.24
N LEU A 23 -6.71 -12.34 10.14
CA LEU A 23 -6.03 -13.56 10.56
C LEU A 23 -5.50 -14.32 9.35
N ARG A 24 -4.26 -14.76 9.42
CA ARG A 24 -3.61 -15.49 8.34
C ARG A 24 -2.78 -16.64 8.87
N ARG A 25 -2.90 -17.83 8.28
CA ARG A 25 -1.94 -18.92 8.45
C ARG A 25 -0.85 -18.88 7.38
N SER A 26 0.37 -19.18 7.80
CA SER A 26 1.48 -19.27 6.86
C SER A 26 2.32 -20.51 7.15
N PRO A 27 2.54 -21.40 6.17
CA PRO A 27 3.41 -22.58 6.33
C PRO A 27 4.89 -22.19 6.52
N ARG A 28 5.27 -20.98 6.09
CA ARG A 28 6.63 -20.44 6.26
C ARG A 28 6.84 -19.74 7.60
N ALA A 29 5.77 -19.39 8.31
CA ALA A 29 5.88 -18.73 9.60
C ALA A 29 6.31 -19.72 10.68
N ARG A 30 7.39 -19.41 11.39
CA ARG A 30 7.91 -20.20 12.52
C ARG A 30 7.42 -19.67 13.87
N ARG A 31 6.92 -18.42 13.91
CA ARG A 31 6.43 -17.74 15.11
C ARG A 31 5.23 -16.86 14.80
N LEU A 32 4.48 -16.49 15.83
CA LEU A 32 3.42 -15.48 15.74
C LEU A 32 4.02 -14.14 15.33
N SER A 33 3.32 -13.42 14.48
CA SER A 33 3.68 -12.05 14.16
C SER A 33 2.43 -11.18 13.99
N LEU A 34 2.42 -10.02 14.65
CA LEU A 34 1.41 -8.98 14.52
C LEU A 34 2.03 -7.81 13.75
N ARG A 35 1.36 -7.35 12.73
CA ARG A 35 1.80 -6.22 11.89
C ARG A 35 0.68 -5.22 11.72
N VAL A 36 1.02 -3.94 11.77
CA VAL A 36 0.17 -2.83 11.32
C VAL A 36 0.78 -2.30 10.04
N SER A 37 -0.04 -2.16 9.01
CA SER A 37 0.37 -1.57 7.73
C SER A 37 0.42 -0.05 7.88
N GLY A 38 1.56 0.57 7.63
CA GLY A 38 1.71 2.02 7.64
C GLY A 38 0.96 2.72 6.50
N ALA A 39 0.51 1.98 5.48
CA ALA A 39 -0.17 2.56 4.32
C ALA A 39 -1.70 2.69 4.52
N ASP A 40 -2.31 1.74 5.22
CA ASP A 40 -3.77 1.64 5.36
C ASP A 40 -4.24 1.31 6.79
N GLY A 41 -3.33 1.29 7.77
CA GLY A 41 -3.65 0.96 9.16
C GLY A 41 -4.13 -0.47 9.39
N ARG A 42 -4.08 -1.35 8.39
CA ARG A 42 -4.60 -2.71 8.51
C ARG A 42 -3.74 -3.55 9.44
N ALA A 43 -4.35 -4.07 10.50
CA ALA A 43 -3.71 -5.02 11.39
C ALA A 43 -3.80 -6.45 10.84
N THR A 44 -2.71 -7.20 10.91
CA THR A 44 -2.67 -8.61 10.48
C THR A 44 -1.91 -9.46 11.48
N LEU A 45 -2.56 -10.49 12.01
CA LEU A 45 -1.93 -11.54 12.82
C LEU A 45 -1.62 -12.74 11.93
N THR A 46 -0.35 -13.10 11.84
CA THR A 46 0.10 -14.30 11.11
C THR A 46 0.43 -15.41 12.10
N LEU A 47 -0.20 -16.57 11.89
CA LEU A 47 0.00 -17.77 12.69
C LEU A 47 0.82 -18.81 11.92
N PRO A 48 1.72 -19.55 12.58
CA PRO A 48 2.28 -20.79 12.05
C PRO A 48 1.17 -21.79 11.67
N ALA A 49 1.43 -22.64 10.68
CA ALA A 49 0.41 -23.52 10.10
C ALA A 49 -0.27 -24.45 11.14
N ARG A 50 0.48 -24.93 12.14
CA ARG A 50 0.00 -25.89 13.14
C ARG A 50 -0.40 -25.27 14.47
N LEU A 51 -0.23 -23.95 14.64
CA LEU A 51 -0.52 -23.29 15.91
C LEU A 51 -2.04 -23.17 16.11
N PRO A 52 -2.58 -23.57 17.30
CA PRO A 52 -3.98 -23.35 17.63
C PRO A 52 -4.36 -21.86 17.59
N LEU A 53 -5.58 -21.57 17.17
CA LEU A 53 -6.08 -20.19 17.10
C LEU A 53 -6.06 -19.49 18.45
N ASP A 54 -6.43 -20.20 19.53
CA ASP A 54 -6.48 -19.64 20.89
C ASP A 54 -5.14 -19.07 21.35
N ARG A 55 -4.02 -19.70 20.96
CA ARG A 55 -2.68 -19.18 21.23
C ARG A 55 -2.41 -17.90 20.46
N GLY A 56 -2.93 -17.80 19.22
CA GLY A 56 -2.86 -16.57 18.43
C GLY A 56 -3.66 -15.45 19.06
N LEU A 57 -4.88 -15.73 19.51
CA LEU A 57 -5.75 -14.77 20.18
C LEU A 57 -5.21 -14.33 21.56
N ALA A 58 -4.61 -15.23 22.32
CA ALA A 58 -3.92 -14.89 23.57
C ALA A 58 -2.78 -13.89 23.30
N PHE A 59 -1.91 -14.18 22.33
CA PHE A 59 -0.85 -13.29 21.92
C PHE A 59 -1.38 -11.92 21.43
N LEU A 60 -2.51 -11.90 20.71
CA LEU A 60 -3.13 -10.68 20.25
C LEU A 60 -3.60 -9.80 21.42
N ARG A 61 -4.21 -10.41 22.47
CA ARG A 61 -4.62 -9.69 23.69
C ARG A 61 -3.40 -9.12 24.44
N GLU A 62 -2.32 -9.89 24.59
CA GLU A 62 -1.08 -9.40 25.21
C GLU A 62 -0.49 -8.20 24.48
N ARG A 63 -0.68 -8.12 23.16
CA ARG A 63 -0.17 -7.05 22.30
C ARG A 63 -1.19 -5.97 21.97
N GLU A 64 -2.37 -6.00 22.55
CA GLU A 64 -3.45 -5.04 22.25
C GLU A 64 -3.03 -3.59 22.49
N GLY A 65 -2.37 -3.29 23.59
CA GLY A 65 -1.90 -1.93 23.89
C GLY A 65 -0.87 -1.44 22.86
N TRP A 66 0.02 -2.31 22.40
CA TRP A 66 0.95 -2.00 21.31
C TRP A 66 0.19 -1.74 20.01
N LEU A 67 -0.76 -2.61 19.67
CA LEU A 67 -1.57 -2.50 18.46
C LEU A 67 -2.34 -1.17 18.41
N ARG A 68 -3.04 -0.83 19.48
CA ARG A 68 -3.83 0.42 19.56
C ARG A 68 -2.95 1.67 19.44
N ARG A 69 -1.78 1.70 20.08
CA ARG A 69 -0.83 2.82 19.93
C ARG A 69 -0.36 2.99 18.49
N HIS A 70 -0.06 1.87 17.79
CA HIS A 70 0.39 1.94 16.40
C HIS A 70 -0.73 2.33 15.45
N LEU A 71 -1.95 1.88 15.68
CA LEU A 71 -3.11 2.31 14.89
C LEU A 71 -3.41 3.80 15.08
N ALA A 72 -3.36 4.29 16.32
CA ALA A 72 -3.55 5.72 16.61
C ALA A 72 -2.46 6.61 15.99
N ALA A 73 -1.23 6.09 15.86
CA ALA A 73 -0.12 6.79 15.21
C ALA A 73 -0.16 6.67 13.67
N THR A 74 -1.01 5.80 13.11
CA THR A 74 -1.13 5.64 11.66
C THR A 74 -2.09 6.70 11.13
N PRO A 75 -1.66 7.58 10.21
CA PRO A 75 -2.53 8.57 9.61
C PRO A 75 -3.75 7.90 8.96
N ALA A 76 -4.92 8.51 9.13
CA ALA A 76 -6.11 8.07 8.42
C ALA A 76 -5.84 8.09 6.89
N PRO A 77 -6.35 7.11 6.14
CA PRO A 77 -6.23 7.14 4.70
C PRO A 77 -6.82 8.44 4.15
N LEU A 78 -6.00 9.23 3.46
CA LEU A 78 -6.49 10.41 2.77
C LEU A 78 -7.33 9.95 1.59
N LEU A 79 -8.64 10.16 1.67
CA LEU A 79 -9.52 10.03 0.51
C LEU A 79 -9.34 11.26 -0.36
N PRO A 80 -8.97 11.11 -1.63
CA PRO A 80 -8.84 12.25 -2.51
C PRO A 80 -10.21 12.92 -2.73
N ALA A 81 -10.27 14.23 -2.54
CA ALA A 81 -11.43 15.07 -2.78
C ALA A 81 -11.01 16.31 -3.58
N PHE A 82 -11.92 16.91 -4.32
CA PHE A 82 -11.66 18.22 -4.93
C PHE A 82 -11.45 19.28 -3.83
N GLY A 83 -10.49 20.17 -4.05
CA GLY A 83 -10.01 21.13 -3.05
C GLY A 83 -8.92 20.57 -2.11
N ALA A 84 -8.70 19.26 -2.08
CA ALA A 84 -7.62 18.68 -1.29
C ALA A 84 -6.26 18.85 -1.99
N THR A 85 -5.21 18.93 -1.19
CA THR A 85 -3.83 18.96 -1.68
C THR A 85 -3.14 17.63 -1.40
N ILE A 86 -2.42 17.10 -2.38
CA ILE A 86 -1.61 15.89 -2.25
C ILE A 86 -0.14 16.20 -2.53
N PRO A 87 0.83 15.46 -1.95
CA PRO A 87 2.22 15.59 -2.33
C PRO A 87 2.46 14.97 -3.71
N PHE A 88 3.09 15.72 -4.61
CA PHE A 88 3.47 15.25 -5.94
C PHE A 88 4.86 15.79 -6.31
N GLU A 89 5.80 14.91 -6.58
CA GLU A 89 7.19 15.25 -6.93
C GLU A 89 7.85 16.25 -5.94
N GLY A 90 7.55 16.11 -4.63
CA GLY A 90 8.10 16.97 -3.58
C GLY A 90 7.39 18.32 -3.39
N ALA A 91 6.36 18.62 -4.19
CA ALA A 91 5.56 19.83 -4.09
C ALA A 91 4.08 19.53 -3.80
N PRO A 92 3.33 20.48 -3.20
CA PRO A 92 1.90 20.35 -3.05
C PRO A 92 1.19 20.46 -4.42
N LEU A 93 0.25 19.54 -4.68
CA LEU A 93 -0.58 19.51 -5.88
C LEU A 93 -2.05 19.60 -5.49
N LEU A 94 -2.71 20.68 -5.89
CA LEU A 94 -4.13 20.93 -5.59
C LEU A 94 -5.01 20.17 -6.59
N LEU A 95 -5.99 19.43 -6.09
CA LEU A 95 -6.97 18.70 -6.91
C LEU A 95 -8.17 19.61 -7.21
N LEU A 96 -8.42 19.90 -8.47
CA LEU A 96 -9.52 20.77 -8.91
C LEU A 96 -10.44 20.05 -9.89
N PRO A 97 -11.75 20.36 -9.88
CA PRO A 97 -12.62 19.93 -10.94
C PRO A 97 -12.20 20.60 -12.27
N GLY A 98 -12.31 19.86 -13.33
CA GLY A 98 -11.97 20.28 -14.69
C GLY A 98 -12.97 19.73 -15.70
N PRO A 99 -12.79 20.05 -16.99
CA PRO A 99 -13.66 19.58 -18.06
C PRO A 99 -13.54 18.05 -18.24
N ASP A 100 -14.57 17.46 -18.81
CA ASP A 100 -14.61 16.00 -19.07
C ASP A 100 -13.59 15.52 -20.13
N SER A 101 -12.94 16.45 -20.81
CA SER A 101 -11.96 16.19 -21.87
C SER A 101 -10.62 15.63 -21.41
N GLY A 102 -10.44 15.34 -20.10
CA GLY A 102 -9.26 14.66 -19.60
C GLY A 102 -8.61 15.30 -18.38
N VAL A 103 -7.43 14.78 -18.02
CA VAL A 103 -6.64 15.23 -16.88
C VAL A 103 -5.60 16.25 -17.34
N ARG A 104 -5.50 17.39 -16.67
CA ARG A 104 -4.53 18.44 -16.98
C ARG A 104 -3.77 18.87 -15.72
N LEU A 105 -2.46 18.93 -15.85
CA LEU A 105 -1.56 19.51 -14.84
C LEU A 105 -1.27 20.95 -15.24
N ASP A 106 -1.60 21.90 -14.39
CA ASP A 106 -1.45 23.33 -14.65
C ASP A 106 -1.09 24.09 -13.38
N GLY A 107 0.06 24.75 -13.35
CA GLY A 107 0.47 25.69 -12.31
C GLY A 107 0.42 25.15 -10.86
N GLY A 108 0.68 23.85 -10.62
CA GLY A 108 0.57 23.26 -9.29
C GLY A 108 -0.83 22.75 -8.93
N ALA A 109 -1.75 22.77 -9.89
CA ALA A 109 -3.07 22.17 -9.78
C ALA A 109 -3.26 21.02 -10.78
N LEU A 110 -3.92 19.95 -10.34
CA LEU A 110 -4.35 18.85 -11.19
C LEU A 110 -5.86 18.95 -11.40
N ARG A 111 -6.25 19.25 -12.64
CA ARG A 111 -7.64 19.30 -13.04
C ARG A 111 -8.09 17.95 -13.55
N LEU A 112 -9.14 17.40 -12.92
CA LEU A 112 -9.74 16.13 -13.29
C LEU A 112 -11.23 16.34 -13.60
N PRO A 113 -11.83 15.52 -14.48
CA PRO A 113 -13.28 15.56 -14.69
C PRO A 113 -14.06 15.55 -13.39
N ALA A 114 -15.12 16.37 -13.30
CA ALA A 114 -15.82 16.72 -12.04
C ALA A 114 -16.63 15.60 -11.38
N ASP A 115 -16.46 14.34 -11.79
CA ASP A 115 -17.10 13.16 -11.19
C ASP A 115 -16.29 12.68 -9.98
N GLU A 116 -16.77 13.00 -8.79
CA GLU A 116 -16.13 12.62 -7.52
C GLU A 116 -16.06 11.12 -7.30
N THR A 117 -17.01 10.34 -7.82
CA THR A 117 -17.03 8.89 -7.65
C THR A 117 -15.86 8.22 -8.36
N ARG A 118 -15.39 8.80 -9.45
CA ARG A 118 -14.25 8.33 -10.24
C ARG A 118 -12.94 9.06 -9.94
N LEU A 119 -12.98 10.09 -9.10
CA LEU A 119 -11.78 10.86 -8.74
C LEU A 119 -10.63 9.98 -8.23
N PRO A 120 -10.83 9.01 -7.29
CA PRO A 120 -9.73 8.17 -6.82
C PRO A 120 -9.08 7.33 -7.93
N ALA A 121 -9.89 6.78 -8.82
CA ALA A 121 -9.41 5.95 -9.93
C ALA A 121 -8.64 6.78 -10.96
N ARG A 122 -9.15 7.95 -11.33
CA ARG A 122 -8.52 8.89 -12.27
C ARG A 122 -7.21 9.45 -11.73
N LEU A 123 -7.21 9.85 -10.46
CA LEU A 123 -5.98 10.28 -9.77
C LEU A 123 -4.93 9.18 -9.74
N ALA A 124 -5.31 7.97 -9.39
CA ALA A 124 -4.38 6.83 -9.39
C ALA A 124 -3.84 6.52 -10.79
N ALA A 125 -4.64 6.68 -11.84
CA ALA A 125 -4.20 6.51 -13.22
C ALA A 125 -3.17 7.57 -13.62
N PHE A 126 -3.43 8.84 -13.30
CA PHE A 126 -2.51 9.95 -13.52
C PHE A 126 -1.18 9.71 -12.79
N LEU A 127 -1.21 9.41 -11.49
CA LEU A 127 0.00 9.19 -10.69
C LEU A 127 0.83 8.01 -11.21
N ARG A 128 0.18 6.92 -11.65
CA ARG A 128 0.89 5.79 -12.28
C ARG A 128 1.53 6.17 -13.61
N ALA A 129 0.84 6.97 -14.43
CA ALA A 129 1.40 7.42 -15.70
C ALA A 129 2.61 8.34 -15.48
N ALA A 130 2.52 9.29 -14.55
CA ALA A 130 3.61 10.17 -14.17
C ALA A 130 4.80 9.37 -13.60
N ALA A 131 4.57 8.44 -12.67
CA ALA A 131 5.60 7.57 -12.13
C ALA A 131 6.27 6.73 -13.21
N ARG A 132 5.49 6.21 -14.19
CA ARG A 132 6.05 5.45 -15.30
C ARG A 132 7.00 6.27 -16.16
N ALA A 133 6.61 7.50 -16.51
CA ALA A 133 7.43 8.39 -17.32
C ALA A 133 8.76 8.72 -16.60
N ARG A 134 8.69 9.13 -15.34
CA ARG A 134 9.87 9.47 -14.54
C ARG A 134 10.81 8.27 -14.31
N LEU A 135 10.24 7.12 -13.98
CA LEU A 135 11.04 5.92 -13.75
C LEU A 135 11.65 5.38 -15.04
N ALA A 136 10.97 5.45 -16.18
CA ALA A 136 11.52 5.05 -17.46
C ALA A 136 12.75 5.93 -17.81
N GLU A 137 12.60 7.25 -17.75
CA GLU A 137 13.70 8.19 -17.98
C GLU A 137 14.89 7.94 -17.04
N ALA A 138 14.64 7.73 -15.75
CA ALA A 138 15.67 7.43 -14.79
C ALA A 138 16.38 6.08 -15.08
N CYS A 139 15.60 5.05 -15.43
CA CYS A 139 16.15 3.74 -15.78
C CYS A 139 17.04 3.82 -17.03
N ASP A 140 16.61 4.51 -18.07
CA ASP A 140 17.39 4.69 -19.30
C ASP A 140 18.72 5.40 -19.01
N ARG A 141 18.66 6.50 -18.24
CA ARG A 141 19.86 7.24 -17.84
C ARG A 141 20.85 6.40 -17.02
N HIS A 142 20.36 5.65 -16.03
CA HIS A 142 21.20 4.81 -15.20
C HIS A 142 21.71 3.57 -15.95
N ALA A 143 20.90 2.97 -16.81
CA ALA A 143 21.31 1.85 -17.65
C ALA A 143 22.44 2.25 -18.59
N ALA A 144 22.34 3.43 -19.22
CA ALA A 144 23.40 3.99 -20.05
C ALA A 144 24.69 4.24 -19.26
N ALA A 145 24.59 4.83 -18.06
CA ALA A 145 25.76 5.09 -17.21
C ALA A 145 26.45 3.80 -16.73
N LEU A 146 25.70 2.71 -16.53
CA LEU A 146 26.24 1.40 -16.13
C LEU A 146 26.72 0.56 -17.32
N GLY A 147 26.40 0.94 -18.55
CA GLY A 147 26.64 0.13 -19.75
C GLY A 147 25.85 -1.18 -19.74
N ARG A 148 24.72 -1.24 -19.01
CA ARG A 148 23.88 -2.43 -18.88
C ARG A 148 22.41 -2.11 -19.12
N PRO A 149 21.82 -2.59 -20.22
CA PRO A 149 20.41 -2.41 -20.51
C PRO A 149 19.56 -3.22 -19.54
N PHE A 150 18.37 -2.69 -19.21
CA PHE A 150 17.33 -3.47 -18.54
C PHE A 150 16.38 -4.08 -19.57
N ARG A 151 15.75 -5.19 -19.23
CA ARG A 151 14.85 -5.93 -20.14
C ARG A 151 13.43 -5.37 -20.12
N ARG A 152 12.91 -5.08 -18.93
CA ARG A 152 11.53 -4.65 -18.74
C ARG A 152 11.37 -3.79 -17.50
N LEU A 153 10.53 -2.76 -17.60
CA LEU A 153 10.08 -1.95 -16.47
C LEU A 153 8.62 -2.26 -16.15
N THR A 154 8.34 -2.63 -14.91
CA THR A 154 6.99 -2.91 -14.40
C THR A 154 6.69 -2.04 -13.20
N LEU A 155 5.49 -1.44 -13.16
CA LEU A 155 4.98 -0.73 -11.99
C LEU A 155 4.01 -1.63 -11.21
N ARG A 156 4.18 -1.65 -9.89
CA ARG A 156 3.31 -2.35 -8.96
C ARG A 156 3.03 -1.47 -7.74
N ASP A 157 2.29 -2.00 -6.78
CA ASP A 157 2.08 -1.40 -5.47
C ASP A 157 2.51 -2.37 -4.36
N PRO A 158 3.82 -2.66 -4.23
CA PRO A 158 4.31 -3.57 -3.22
C PRO A 158 4.33 -2.88 -1.86
N ARG A 159 3.92 -3.61 -0.82
CA ARG A 159 3.87 -3.09 0.56
C ARG A 159 5.21 -3.13 1.30
N SER A 160 6.25 -3.76 0.75
CA SER A 160 7.48 -4.08 1.49
C SER A 160 8.77 -3.59 0.85
N ARG A 161 8.69 -2.98 -0.33
CA ARG A 161 9.87 -2.53 -1.07
C ARG A 161 9.52 -1.44 -2.07
N TRP A 162 10.46 -0.55 -2.36
CA TRP A 162 10.31 0.49 -3.38
C TRP A 162 10.56 -0.04 -4.79
N GLY A 163 11.44 -1.03 -4.92
CA GLY A 163 11.75 -1.64 -6.19
C GLY A 163 12.49 -2.96 -6.05
N SER A 164 12.73 -3.62 -7.17
CA SER A 164 13.58 -4.79 -7.30
C SER A 164 14.11 -4.91 -8.72
N CYS A 165 15.31 -5.51 -8.85
CA CYS A 165 15.89 -5.92 -10.10
C CYS A 165 16.12 -7.44 -10.06
N SER A 166 15.74 -8.15 -11.11
CA SER A 166 16.06 -9.58 -11.26
C SER A 166 17.47 -9.73 -11.87
N SER A 167 18.01 -10.95 -11.79
CA SER A 167 19.27 -11.32 -12.47
C SER A 167 19.21 -11.13 -13.99
N GLU A 168 18.00 -11.16 -14.56
CA GLU A 168 17.76 -11.02 -16.00
C GLU A 168 17.49 -9.57 -16.44
N GLY A 169 17.60 -8.61 -15.52
CA GLY A 169 17.36 -7.19 -15.81
C GLY A 169 15.89 -6.77 -15.81
N ASP A 170 14.97 -7.54 -15.24
CA ASP A 170 13.60 -7.07 -15.04
C ASP A 170 13.53 -6.13 -13.85
N LEU A 171 13.11 -4.90 -14.09
CA LEU A 171 12.90 -3.88 -13.08
C LEU A 171 11.43 -3.83 -12.65
N MET A 172 11.20 -3.75 -11.35
CA MET A 172 9.88 -3.51 -10.77
C MET A 172 9.99 -2.39 -9.76
N PHE A 173 9.13 -1.37 -9.86
CA PHE A 173 9.06 -0.27 -8.91
C PHE A 173 7.67 -0.08 -8.34
N SER A 174 7.62 0.47 -7.12
CA SER A 174 6.39 1.07 -6.59
C SER A 174 6.10 2.36 -7.37
N TRP A 175 4.85 2.57 -7.73
CA TRP A 175 4.42 3.82 -8.35
C TRP A 175 4.12 4.93 -7.31
N ARG A 176 4.14 4.59 -6.01
CA ARG A 176 3.91 5.52 -4.88
C ARG A 176 5.18 6.24 -4.48
#